data_588848d44a1b8891ed51fa6088332889
#
_entry.id   588848d44a1b8891ed51fa6088332889
#
_cell.length_a   1.000
_cell.length_b   1.000
_cell.length_c   1.000
_cell.angle_alpha   90.00
_cell.angle_beta   90.00
_cell.angle_gamma   90.00
#
_symmetry.space_group_name_H-M   'P 1'
#
loop_
_entity.id
_entity.type
_entity.pdbx_description
1 polymer ?
#
loop_
_entity_poly.entity_id
_entity_poly.type
_entity_poly.pdbx_seq_one_letter_code
_entity_poly.pdbx_strand_id
1 'polypeptide(L)'
;MGISGLIPLLREAQHPGHIKDFSGQTVGIDSYIWLYKGAFACASDLALNQPTTKYVSFFLTRARMLRHYGVEPLFVFDGGPLPSKLGTELERQRARAERRQQGIKLWNQSKRKKAFEQFQRCVEVTPLMAKTVIEELKREGFRYIVAPYEADAQLAYLESQGVISAAISEDSDLIVFGCRTIIFKLDQFGAATIFDRALILRDKDIGGWSDAQIRRMCILSGCDYVPSVPGVGLKRAHRYVSRSCDLRSAVQLMRNDKLAVPEGYDENVERAELTFRYQRVYDPRSRALAFVTPLDESAPPLADMPFIGVDLEQRVAHGIAVAELDPVSYLPFAQIVV
;
A
#
# COMPACT_ATOMS: atom_id res chain seq x y z
N MET A 1 7.16 4.49 -2.72
CA MET A 1 6.77 3.06 -2.81
C MET A 1 5.94 2.90 -4.06
N GLY A 2 5.57 1.69 -4.44
CA GLY A 2 4.77 1.40 -5.62
C GLY A 2 5.52 1.51 -6.96
N ILE A 3 4.81 1.87 -8.00
CA ILE A 3 5.30 1.87 -9.38
C ILE A 3 6.33 2.97 -9.63
N SER A 4 7.56 2.56 -9.96
CA SER A 4 8.67 3.50 -10.17
C SER A 4 8.40 4.45 -11.35
N GLY A 5 8.41 5.76 -11.08
CA GLY A 5 8.21 6.80 -12.09
C GLY A 5 6.75 7.09 -12.46
N LEU A 6 5.75 6.42 -11.84
CA LEU A 6 4.34 6.64 -12.16
C LEU A 6 3.88 8.05 -11.73
N ILE A 7 4.20 8.48 -10.50
CA ILE A 7 3.84 9.81 -9.99
C ILE A 7 4.39 10.93 -10.88
N PRO A 8 5.69 10.92 -11.29
CA PRO A 8 6.20 11.87 -12.28
C PRO A 8 5.55 11.79 -13.67
N LEU A 9 5.18 10.58 -14.12
CA LEU A 9 4.48 10.41 -15.40
C LEU A 9 3.11 11.12 -15.37
N LEU A 10 2.38 10.98 -14.27
CA LEU A 10 1.04 11.55 -14.07
C LEU A 10 1.06 12.96 -13.48
N ARG A 11 2.08 13.77 -13.77
CA ARG A 11 2.19 15.14 -13.21
C ARG A 11 1.03 16.06 -13.61
N GLU A 12 0.45 15.88 -14.79
CA GLU A 12 -0.68 16.69 -15.27
C GLU A 12 -1.98 16.38 -14.49
N ALA A 13 -2.04 15.21 -13.85
CA ALA A 13 -3.14 14.82 -12.96
C ALA A 13 -2.90 15.25 -11.49
N GLN A 14 -1.90 16.09 -11.24
CA GLN A 14 -1.54 16.55 -9.90
C GLN A 14 -1.54 18.07 -9.82
N HIS A 15 -1.95 18.58 -8.66
CA HIS A 15 -1.88 20.00 -8.36
C HIS A 15 -1.55 20.24 -6.88
N PRO A 16 -0.94 21.38 -6.52
CA PRO A 16 -0.79 21.78 -5.12
C PRO A 16 -2.16 21.94 -4.46
N GLY A 17 -2.28 21.52 -3.21
CA GLY A 17 -3.51 21.65 -2.43
C GLY A 17 -3.20 21.69 -0.93
N HIS A 18 -4.26 21.76 -0.13
CA HIS A 18 -4.15 21.79 1.32
C HIS A 18 -5.21 20.89 1.95
N ILE A 19 -4.86 20.23 3.05
CA ILE A 19 -5.77 19.30 3.74
C ILE A 19 -7.09 19.96 4.18
N LYS A 20 -7.10 21.28 4.44
CA LYS A 20 -8.31 22.05 4.75
C LYS A 20 -9.38 21.99 3.64
N ASP A 21 -8.97 21.70 2.40
CA ASP A 21 -9.88 21.61 1.25
C ASP A 21 -10.81 20.39 1.39
N PHE A 22 -10.49 19.47 2.29
CA PHE A 22 -11.26 18.29 2.67
C PHE A 22 -12.00 18.45 4.01
N SER A 23 -12.14 19.68 4.51
CA SER A 23 -12.88 19.94 5.77
C SER A 23 -14.31 19.44 5.68
N GLY A 24 -14.80 18.80 6.75
CA GLY A 24 -16.12 18.16 6.79
C GLY A 24 -16.21 16.80 6.08
N GLN A 25 -15.13 16.34 5.47
CA GLN A 25 -15.10 15.06 4.75
C GLN A 25 -14.34 13.99 5.55
N THR A 26 -14.68 12.72 5.28
CA THR A 26 -13.90 11.58 5.77
C THR A 26 -12.77 11.29 4.79
N VAL A 27 -11.53 11.29 5.28
CA VAL A 27 -10.33 10.96 4.49
C VAL A 27 -9.70 9.69 5.06
N GLY A 28 -9.37 8.73 4.18
CA GLY A 28 -8.65 7.51 4.54
C GLY A 28 -7.16 7.76 4.65
N ILE A 29 -6.49 7.14 5.61
CA ILE A 29 -5.05 7.29 5.82
C ILE A 29 -4.38 5.93 5.75
N ASP A 30 -3.40 5.79 4.87
CA ASP A 30 -2.44 4.70 4.94
C ASP A 30 -1.58 4.87 6.19
N SER A 31 -1.92 4.09 7.20
CA SER A 31 -1.34 4.25 8.54
C SER A 31 0.10 3.75 8.62
N TYR A 32 0.47 2.77 7.80
CA TYR A 32 1.82 2.22 7.83
C TYR A 32 2.86 3.24 7.36
N ILE A 33 2.54 4.12 6.41
CA ILE A 33 3.45 5.21 6.01
C ILE A 33 3.79 6.12 7.19
N TRP A 34 2.80 6.45 8.02
CA TRP A 34 3.04 7.29 9.19
C TRP A 34 3.76 6.54 10.32
N LEU A 35 3.47 5.25 10.48
CA LEU A 35 4.20 4.39 11.41
C LEU A 35 5.68 4.29 11.03
N TYR A 36 5.99 4.06 9.75
CA TYR A 36 7.38 4.06 9.26
C TYR A 36 8.07 5.42 9.48
N LYS A 37 7.42 6.54 9.14
CA LYS A 37 7.97 7.89 9.38
C LYS A 37 8.25 8.14 10.87
N GLY A 38 7.34 7.73 11.76
CA GLY A 38 7.53 7.82 13.21
C GLY A 38 8.65 6.91 13.73
N ALA A 39 8.71 5.69 13.22
CA ALA A 39 9.71 4.70 13.60
C ALA A 39 11.14 5.07 13.15
N PHE A 40 11.30 5.83 12.07
CA PHE A 40 12.62 6.35 11.67
C PHE A 40 13.28 7.22 12.73
N ALA A 41 12.51 7.98 13.52
CA ALA A 41 13.06 8.81 14.60
C ALA A 41 13.62 7.97 15.77
N CYS A 42 13.13 6.75 15.95
CA CYS A 42 13.56 5.82 17.00
C CYS A 42 14.19 4.52 16.44
N ALA A 43 14.73 4.58 15.22
CA ALA A 43 15.29 3.41 14.53
C ALA A 43 16.40 2.71 15.32
N SER A 44 17.23 3.45 16.10
CA SER A 44 18.25 2.84 16.96
C SER A 44 17.62 2.06 18.11
N ASP A 45 16.58 2.60 18.76
CA ASP A 45 15.90 1.93 19.87
C ASP A 45 15.30 0.61 19.37
N LEU A 46 14.57 0.66 18.23
CA LEU A 46 13.96 -0.52 17.62
C LEU A 46 14.99 -1.56 17.17
N ALA A 47 16.06 -1.14 16.48
CA ALA A 47 17.09 -2.05 15.98
C ALA A 47 17.87 -2.73 17.11
N LEU A 48 18.00 -2.07 18.28
CA LEU A 48 18.68 -2.58 19.49
C LEU A 48 17.71 -3.23 20.47
N ASN A 49 16.45 -3.49 20.08
CA ASN A 49 15.38 -4.03 20.91
C ASN A 49 15.14 -3.23 22.22
N GLN A 50 15.32 -1.92 22.17
CA GLN A 50 15.00 -1.05 23.30
C GLN A 50 13.54 -0.62 23.24
N PRO A 51 12.79 -0.64 24.35
CA PRO A 51 11.41 -0.21 24.37
C PRO A 51 11.28 1.26 23.94
N THR A 52 10.35 1.55 23.05
CA THR A 52 10.10 2.94 22.60
C THR A 52 8.66 3.10 22.11
N THR A 53 8.07 4.25 22.42
CA THR A 53 6.74 4.66 21.94
C THR A 53 6.78 5.99 21.17
N LYS A 54 7.96 6.45 20.77
CA LYS A 54 8.14 7.74 20.07
C LYS A 54 7.34 7.83 18.77
N TYR A 55 7.18 6.71 18.06
CA TYR A 55 6.36 6.62 16.84
C TYR A 55 4.87 6.90 17.10
N VAL A 56 4.36 6.58 18.29
CA VAL A 56 2.98 6.87 18.69
C VAL A 56 2.75 8.38 18.78
N SER A 57 3.63 9.11 19.45
CA SER A 57 3.53 10.56 19.58
C SER A 57 3.56 11.27 18.22
N PHE A 58 4.44 10.81 17.31
CA PHE A 58 4.46 11.31 15.93
C PHE A 58 3.12 11.08 15.22
N PHE A 59 2.58 9.87 15.33
CA PHE A 59 1.32 9.49 14.69
C PHE A 59 0.16 10.35 15.20
N LEU A 60 -0.01 10.45 16.51
CA LEU A 60 -1.08 11.23 17.14
C LEU A 60 -1.01 12.73 16.82
N THR A 61 0.20 13.29 16.74
CA THR A 61 0.38 14.69 16.33
C THR A 61 -0.19 14.92 14.93
N ARG A 62 0.04 13.99 14.01
CA ARG A 62 -0.53 14.04 12.65
C ARG A 62 -2.04 13.85 12.65
N ALA A 63 -2.55 12.91 13.45
CA ALA A 63 -3.98 12.66 13.58
C ALA A 63 -4.73 13.91 14.10
N ARG A 64 -4.20 14.55 15.14
CA ARG A 64 -4.75 15.79 15.69
C ARG A 64 -4.69 16.95 14.70
N MET A 65 -3.63 17.03 13.87
CA MET A 65 -3.53 18.03 12.80
C MET A 65 -4.69 17.89 11.80
N LEU A 66 -5.06 16.68 11.37
CA LEU A 66 -6.20 16.48 10.47
C LEU A 66 -7.50 16.98 11.12
N ARG A 67 -7.75 16.60 12.37
CA ARG A 67 -8.93 17.06 13.13
C ARG A 67 -8.94 18.59 13.31
N HIS A 68 -7.77 19.21 13.51
CA HIS A 68 -7.63 20.68 13.60
C HIS A 68 -8.11 21.39 12.32
N TYR A 69 -7.87 20.79 11.15
CA TYR A 69 -8.36 21.31 9.86
C TYR A 69 -9.79 20.87 9.52
N GLY A 70 -10.51 20.25 10.46
CA GLY A 70 -11.89 19.83 10.29
C GLY A 70 -12.07 18.56 9.44
N VAL A 71 -11.00 17.80 9.21
CA VAL A 71 -11.06 16.53 8.48
C VAL A 71 -11.36 15.39 9.45
N GLU A 72 -12.25 14.47 9.06
CA GLU A 72 -12.54 13.25 9.78
C GLU A 72 -11.62 12.11 9.30
N PRO A 73 -10.56 11.75 10.04
CA PRO A 73 -9.64 10.72 9.58
C PRO A 73 -10.20 9.31 9.83
N LEU A 74 -10.03 8.43 8.83
CA LEU A 74 -10.22 7.00 8.94
C LEU A 74 -8.86 6.30 8.72
N PHE A 75 -8.26 5.83 9.79
CA PHE A 75 -6.94 5.19 9.73
C PHE A 75 -7.06 3.74 9.24
N VAL A 76 -6.38 3.41 8.14
CA VAL A 76 -6.35 2.06 7.58
C VAL A 76 -4.97 1.46 7.81
N PHE A 77 -4.92 0.31 8.47
CA PHE A 77 -3.70 -0.42 8.78
C PHE A 77 -3.58 -1.65 7.89
N ASP A 78 -2.35 -2.01 7.50
CA ASP A 78 -2.10 -3.30 6.85
C ASP A 78 -2.44 -4.46 7.79
N GLY A 79 -2.90 -5.54 7.18
CA GLY A 79 -3.23 -6.77 7.85
C GLY A 79 -2.19 -7.88 7.68
N GLY A 80 -2.67 -9.09 7.34
CA GLY A 80 -1.83 -10.25 7.11
C GLY A 80 -1.08 -10.21 5.77
N PRO A 81 -0.09 -11.10 5.60
CA PRO A 81 0.69 -11.16 4.36
C PRO A 81 -0.19 -11.61 3.18
N LEU A 82 -0.13 -10.86 2.09
CA LEU A 82 -0.82 -11.22 0.86
C LEU A 82 -0.02 -12.28 0.09
N PRO A 83 -0.63 -13.42 -0.32
CA PRO A 83 0.10 -14.50 -0.99
C PRO A 83 0.82 -14.06 -2.28
N SER A 84 0.22 -13.16 -3.09
CA SER A 84 0.86 -12.64 -4.31
C SER A 84 2.09 -11.76 -4.05
N LYS A 85 2.31 -11.29 -2.80
CA LYS A 85 3.42 -10.40 -2.41
C LYS A 85 4.50 -11.10 -1.60
N LEU A 86 4.33 -12.39 -1.29
CA LEU A 86 5.24 -13.13 -0.41
C LEU A 86 6.70 -13.10 -0.88
N GLY A 87 6.95 -13.20 -2.19
CA GLY A 87 8.31 -13.14 -2.75
C GLY A 87 9.00 -11.81 -2.43
N THR A 88 8.35 -10.71 -2.74
CA THR A 88 8.82 -9.35 -2.47
C THR A 88 9.05 -9.10 -0.98
N GLU A 89 8.15 -9.61 -0.12
CA GLU A 89 8.27 -9.42 1.33
C GLU A 89 9.44 -10.23 1.92
N LEU A 90 9.69 -11.45 1.44
CA LEU A 90 10.86 -12.24 1.84
C LEU A 90 12.18 -11.57 1.45
N GLU A 91 12.26 -10.96 0.27
CA GLU A 91 13.45 -10.19 -0.15
C GLU A 91 13.65 -8.96 0.75
N ARG A 92 12.58 -8.21 1.04
CA ARG A 92 12.61 -7.07 1.95
C ARG A 92 13.06 -7.49 3.35
N GLN A 93 12.57 -8.61 3.85
CA GLN A 93 12.91 -9.13 5.18
C GLN A 93 14.39 -9.53 5.26
N ARG A 94 14.93 -10.21 4.23
CA ARG A 94 16.37 -10.53 4.14
C ARG A 94 17.22 -9.26 4.14
N ALA A 95 16.88 -8.29 3.29
CA ALA A 95 17.59 -7.02 3.21
C ALA A 95 17.56 -6.23 4.53
N ARG A 96 16.41 -6.24 5.26
CA ARG A 96 16.28 -5.64 6.59
C ARG A 96 17.21 -6.33 7.60
N ALA A 97 17.24 -7.66 7.61
CA ALA A 97 18.10 -8.44 8.52
C ALA A 97 19.60 -8.14 8.31
N GLU A 98 20.07 -8.11 7.06
CA GLU A 98 21.46 -7.77 6.71
C GLU A 98 21.83 -6.36 7.16
N ARG A 99 20.96 -5.37 6.89
CA ARG A 99 21.18 -3.97 7.29
C ARG A 99 21.21 -3.81 8.80
N ARG A 100 20.35 -4.54 9.54
CA ARG A 100 20.36 -4.53 10.99
C ARG A 100 21.69 -5.05 11.54
N GLN A 101 22.19 -6.19 11.02
CA GLN A 101 23.50 -6.73 11.43
C GLN A 101 24.64 -5.75 11.13
N GLN A 102 24.64 -5.13 9.95
CA GLN A 102 25.63 -4.11 9.59
C GLN A 102 25.54 -2.89 10.52
N GLY A 103 24.35 -2.44 10.85
CA GLY A 103 24.12 -1.34 11.79
C GLY A 103 24.69 -1.65 13.18
N ILE A 104 24.43 -2.86 13.72
CA ILE A 104 24.95 -3.31 15.01
C ILE A 104 26.50 -3.34 15.00
N LYS A 105 27.12 -3.85 13.92
CA LYS A 105 28.60 -3.83 13.78
C LYS A 105 29.16 -2.41 13.84
N LEU A 106 28.54 -1.47 13.12
CA LEU A 106 28.95 -0.05 13.14
C LEU A 106 28.71 0.61 14.49
N TRP A 107 27.61 0.25 15.16
CA TRP A 107 27.31 0.73 16.51
C TRP A 107 28.37 0.31 17.51
N ASN A 108 28.82 -0.94 17.50
CA ASN A 108 29.88 -1.47 18.35
C ASN A 108 31.26 -0.84 18.05
N GLN A 109 31.46 -0.36 16.81
CA GLN A 109 32.65 0.42 16.42
C GLN A 109 32.55 1.91 16.74
N SER A 110 31.57 2.35 17.52
CA SER A 110 31.28 3.76 17.86
C SER A 110 31.00 4.65 16.64
N LYS A 111 30.69 4.09 15.47
CA LYS A 111 30.34 4.83 14.25
C LYS A 111 28.83 5.15 14.23
N ARG A 112 28.36 5.90 15.23
CA ARG A 112 26.93 6.11 15.54
C ARG A 112 26.10 6.63 14.37
N LYS A 113 26.59 7.62 13.61
CA LYS A 113 25.88 8.20 12.46
C LYS A 113 25.64 7.16 11.37
N LYS A 114 26.69 6.41 10.98
CA LYS A 114 26.57 5.35 9.97
C LYS A 114 25.70 4.18 10.44
N ALA A 115 25.76 3.84 11.73
CA ALA A 115 24.87 2.83 12.31
C ALA A 115 23.42 3.27 12.23
N PHE A 116 23.10 4.52 12.57
CA PHE A 116 21.76 5.08 12.51
C PHE A 116 21.18 5.02 11.08
N GLU A 117 21.97 5.36 10.05
CA GLU A 117 21.56 5.24 8.64
C GLU A 117 21.19 3.81 8.25
N GLN A 118 21.92 2.79 8.78
CA GLN A 118 21.56 1.39 8.56
C GLN A 118 20.31 1.00 9.35
N PHE A 119 20.18 1.47 10.58
CA PHE A 119 19.00 1.23 11.42
C PHE A 119 17.73 1.81 10.79
N GLN A 120 17.76 3.02 10.24
CA GLN A 120 16.62 3.58 9.51
C GLN A 120 16.18 2.71 8.32
N ARG A 121 17.15 2.08 7.64
CA ARG A 121 16.85 1.21 6.49
C ARG A 121 16.40 -0.21 6.87
N CYS A 122 16.51 -0.59 8.14
CA CYS A 122 16.06 -1.89 8.64
C CYS A 122 14.84 -1.79 9.56
N VAL A 123 14.24 -0.60 9.70
CA VAL A 123 12.99 -0.44 10.45
C VAL A 123 11.94 -1.39 9.90
N GLU A 124 11.32 -2.13 10.79
CA GLU A 124 10.17 -2.97 10.53
C GLU A 124 9.03 -2.53 11.44
N VAL A 125 7.88 -2.28 10.85
CA VAL A 125 6.65 -1.98 11.58
C VAL A 125 5.92 -3.29 11.81
N THR A 126 5.69 -3.62 13.07
CA THR A 126 5.02 -4.87 13.45
C THR A 126 3.54 -4.65 13.74
N PRO A 127 2.69 -5.71 13.65
CA PRO A 127 1.29 -5.62 14.07
C PRO A 127 1.11 -5.13 15.52
N LEU A 128 2.06 -5.45 16.41
CA LEU A 128 2.04 -4.97 17.80
C LEU A 128 2.27 -3.45 17.89
N MET A 129 3.15 -2.89 17.07
CA MET A 129 3.33 -1.44 16.98
C MET A 129 2.05 -0.76 16.46
N ALA A 130 1.42 -1.33 15.43
CA ALA A 130 0.14 -0.86 14.91
C ALA A 130 -0.94 -0.93 16.01
N LYS A 131 -1.04 -2.05 16.75
CA LYS A 131 -1.96 -2.23 17.89
C LYS A 131 -1.76 -1.15 18.95
N THR A 132 -0.51 -0.83 19.30
CA THR A 132 -0.20 0.23 20.28
C THR A 132 -0.75 1.59 19.83
N VAL A 133 -0.59 1.94 18.55
CA VAL A 133 -1.15 3.18 17.99
C VAL A 133 -2.68 3.12 17.99
N ILE A 134 -3.27 1.99 17.60
CA ILE A 134 -4.73 1.81 17.57
C ILE A 134 -5.35 2.03 18.94
N GLU A 135 -4.73 1.56 20.02
CA GLU A 135 -5.26 1.78 21.39
C GLU A 135 -5.26 3.27 21.76
N GLU A 136 -4.25 4.03 21.35
CA GLU A 136 -4.25 5.48 21.57
C GLU A 136 -5.28 6.20 20.67
N LEU A 137 -5.45 5.76 19.41
CA LEU A 137 -6.50 6.27 18.53
C LEU A 137 -7.89 6.04 19.12
N LYS A 138 -8.14 4.86 19.70
CA LYS A 138 -9.40 4.54 20.42
C LYS A 138 -9.64 5.52 21.58
N ARG A 139 -8.61 5.77 22.39
CA ARG A 139 -8.72 6.70 23.54
C ARG A 139 -9.07 8.13 23.10
N GLU A 140 -8.59 8.55 21.94
CA GLU A 140 -8.89 9.87 21.38
C GLU A 140 -10.15 9.90 20.50
N GLY A 141 -10.87 8.79 20.36
CA GLY A 141 -12.09 8.68 19.56
C GLY A 141 -11.86 8.79 18.06
N PHE A 142 -10.71 8.35 17.56
CA PHE A 142 -10.46 8.25 16.13
C PHE A 142 -10.96 6.94 15.55
N ARG A 143 -11.41 6.99 14.31
CA ARG A 143 -11.87 5.81 13.56
C ARG A 143 -10.68 5.10 12.92
N TYR A 144 -10.72 3.77 12.88
CA TYR A 144 -9.71 2.95 12.24
C TYR A 144 -10.31 1.66 11.67
N ILE A 145 -9.59 1.02 10.75
CA ILE A 145 -9.83 -0.33 10.22
C ILE A 145 -8.46 -0.99 10.03
N VAL A 146 -8.32 -2.23 10.45
CA VAL A 146 -7.21 -3.09 10.01
C VAL A 146 -7.72 -3.86 8.79
N ALA A 147 -7.06 -3.66 7.64
CA ALA A 147 -7.37 -4.41 6.44
C ALA A 147 -7.10 -5.92 6.64
N PRO A 148 -7.78 -6.81 5.93
CA PRO A 148 -7.41 -8.22 5.99
C PRO A 148 -6.00 -8.46 5.42
N TYR A 149 -5.60 -7.64 4.43
CA TYR A 149 -4.30 -7.69 3.76
C TYR A 149 -3.73 -6.27 3.62
N GLU A 150 -3.66 -5.70 2.43
CA GLU A 150 -3.04 -4.40 2.17
C GLU A 150 -4.00 -3.23 2.41
N ALA A 151 -3.49 -2.18 3.05
CA ALA A 151 -4.23 -0.94 3.25
C ALA A 151 -4.58 -0.25 1.92
N ASP A 152 -3.75 -0.38 0.89
CA ASP A 152 -3.99 0.24 -0.42
C ASP A 152 -5.27 -0.26 -1.07
N ALA A 153 -5.46 -1.58 -1.11
CA ALA A 153 -6.68 -2.21 -1.61
C ALA A 153 -7.91 -1.81 -0.77
N GLN A 154 -7.74 -1.77 0.55
CA GLN A 154 -8.80 -1.38 1.48
C GLN A 154 -9.20 0.09 1.30
N LEU A 155 -8.25 1.01 1.12
CA LEU A 155 -8.49 2.42 0.85
C LEU A 155 -9.23 2.62 -0.47
N ALA A 156 -8.81 1.94 -1.54
CA ALA A 156 -9.47 1.99 -2.84
C ALA A 156 -10.92 1.50 -2.75
N TYR A 157 -11.16 0.41 -2.03
CA TYR A 157 -12.50 -0.09 -1.77
C TYR A 157 -13.35 0.94 -1.01
N LEU A 158 -12.85 1.48 0.10
CA LEU A 158 -13.57 2.46 0.91
C LEU A 158 -13.93 3.72 0.13
N GLU A 159 -13.03 4.19 -0.76
CA GLU A 159 -13.32 5.32 -1.64
C GLU A 159 -14.41 4.96 -2.66
N SER A 160 -14.32 3.79 -3.31
CA SER A 160 -15.32 3.34 -4.28
C SER A 160 -16.72 3.21 -3.67
N GLN A 161 -16.79 2.83 -2.39
CA GLN A 161 -18.03 2.72 -1.62
C GLN A 161 -18.52 4.07 -1.04
N GLY A 162 -17.79 5.17 -1.27
CA GLY A 162 -18.14 6.50 -0.75
C GLY A 162 -18.00 6.61 0.77
N VAL A 163 -17.24 5.74 1.42
CA VAL A 163 -16.94 5.80 2.86
C VAL A 163 -15.89 6.87 3.14
N ILE A 164 -14.94 7.05 2.23
CA ILE A 164 -13.94 8.12 2.24
C ILE A 164 -14.02 8.89 0.93
N SER A 165 -13.64 10.16 0.96
CA SER A 165 -13.60 11.05 -0.21
C SER A 165 -12.23 11.11 -0.89
N ALA A 166 -11.17 10.78 -0.17
CA ALA A 166 -9.79 10.77 -0.63
C ALA A 166 -8.94 9.85 0.25
N ALA A 167 -7.79 9.43 -0.25
CA ALA A 167 -6.79 8.67 0.49
C ALA A 167 -5.49 9.46 0.68
N ILE A 168 -4.94 9.49 1.89
CA ILE A 168 -3.58 10.01 2.17
C ILE A 168 -2.61 8.84 2.12
N SER A 169 -1.68 8.86 1.18
CA SER A 169 -0.62 7.86 1.04
C SER A 169 0.59 8.45 0.31
N GLU A 170 1.70 7.74 0.29
CA GLU A 170 2.87 8.01 -0.56
C GLU A 170 3.05 6.88 -1.59
N ASP A 171 2.11 5.92 -1.63
CA ASP A 171 2.18 4.80 -2.54
C ASP A 171 1.39 5.04 -3.81
N SER A 172 2.04 4.84 -4.95
CA SER A 172 1.40 5.01 -6.26
C SER A 172 0.51 3.83 -6.64
N ASP A 173 0.53 2.72 -5.89
CA ASP A 173 -0.30 1.55 -6.17
C ASP A 173 -1.78 1.85 -5.97
N LEU A 174 -2.13 2.84 -5.13
CA LEU A 174 -3.49 3.37 -5.02
C LEU A 174 -4.06 3.84 -6.38
N ILE A 175 -3.21 4.41 -7.25
CA ILE A 175 -3.62 4.80 -8.61
C ILE A 175 -4.00 3.55 -9.42
N VAL A 176 -3.24 2.45 -9.26
CA VAL A 176 -3.47 1.19 -9.96
C VAL A 176 -4.72 0.47 -9.45
N PHE A 177 -4.99 0.55 -8.14
CA PHE A 177 -6.23 0.08 -7.53
C PHE A 177 -7.46 0.90 -7.91
N GLY A 178 -7.28 2.08 -8.51
CA GLY A 178 -8.38 2.88 -9.04
C GLY A 178 -8.84 4.03 -8.15
N CYS A 179 -8.09 4.42 -7.13
CA CYS A 179 -8.42 5.60 -6.32
C CYS A 179 -8.56 6.84 -7.18
N ARG A 180 -9.59 7.64 -6.89
CA ARG A 180 -9.92 8.87 -7.61
C ARG A 180 -9.13 10.06 -7.11
N THR A 181 -9.02 10.20 -5.78
CA THR A 181 -8.35 11.33 -5.15
C THR A 181 -7.32 10.84 -4.15
N ILE A 182 -6.05 11.17 -4.38
CA ILE A 182 -4.95 10.77 -3.50
C ILE A 182 -4.20 12.03 -3.05
N ILE A 183 -3.95 12.12 -1.75
CA ILE A 183 -3.23 13.22 -1.11
C ILE A 183 -1.81 12.75 -0.82
N PHE A 184 -0.88 13.15 -1.68
CA PHE A 184 0.55 12.86 -1.57
C PHE A 184 1.29 13.96 -0.81
N LYS A 185 2.42 13.61 -0.20
CA LYS A 185 3.38 14.55 0.40
C LYS A 185 2.76 15.50 1.43
N LEU A 186 1.74 15.03 2.15
CA LEU A 186 1.14 15.84 3.22
C LEU A 186 2.20 16.19 4.26
N ASP A 187 2.42 17.50 4.46
CA ASP A 187 3.36 18.01 5.45
C ASP A 187 2.70 18.24 6.82
N GLN A 188 3.45 18.79 7.75
CA GLN A 188 2.98 19.07 9.12
C GLN A 188 2.06 20.30 9.21
N PHE A 189 2.01 21.11 8.16
CA PHE A 189 1.21 22.32 8.08
C PHE A 189 -0.05 22.13 7.23
N GLY A 190 -0.24 20.94 6.66
CA GLY A 190 -1.40 20.59 5.84
C GLY A 190 -1.22 20.83 4.35
N ALA A 191 -0.06 21.33 3.90
CA ALA A 191 0.22 21.43 2.46
C ALA A 191 0.48 20.05 1.86
N ALA A 192 -0.03 19.83 0.64
CA ALA A 192 0.02 18.53 -0.02
C ALA A 192 0.04 18.66 -1.55
N THR A 193 0.31 17.55 -2.21
CA THR A 193 0.07 17.38 -3.65
C THR A 193 -1.17 16.51 -3.82
N ILE A 194 -2.19 17.03 -4.49
CA ILE A 194 -3.44 16.31 -4.74
C ILE A 194 -3.36 15.67 -6.12
N PHE A 195 -3.55 14.38 -6.20
CA PHE A 195 -3.79 13.65 -7.42
C PHE A 195 -5.32 13.56 -7.63
N ASP A 196 -5.77 13.94 -8.81
CA ASP A 196 -7.15 13.78 -9.25
C ASP A 196 -7.18 12.94 -10.53
N ARG A 197 -7.78 11.76 -10.43
CA ARG A 197 -7.90 10.82 -11.55
C ARG A 197 -8.62 11.42 -12.76
N ALA A 198 -9.59 12.30 -12.54
CA ALA A 198 -10.32 12.93 -13.64
C ALA A 198 -9.41 13.79 -14.53
N LEU A 199 -8.30 14.30 -13.98
CA LEU A 199 -7.34 15.08 -14.74
C LEU A 199 -6.45 14.24 -15.67
N ILE A 200 -6.42 12.91 -15.52
CA ILE A 200 -5.70 12.01 -16.45
C ILE A 200 -6.22 12.21 -17.89
N LEU A 201 -7.50 12.52 -18.08
CA LEU A 201 -8.07 12.81 -19.39
C LEU A 201 -7.36 13.94 -20.14
N ARG A 202 -6.63 14.81 -19.45
CA ARG A 202 -5.84 15.90 -20.02
C ARG A 202 -4.44 15.50 -20.45
N ASP A 203 -3.98 14.32 -20.03
CA ASP A 203 -2.66 13.81 -20.39
C ASP A 203 -2.61 13.46 -21.88
N LYS A 204 -1.53 13.85 -22.55
CA LYS A 204 -1.39 13.69 -24.01
C LYS A 204 -1.12 12.24 -24.42
N ASP A 205 -0.49 11.46 -23.54
CA ASP A 205 -0.04 10.10 -23.84
C ASP A 205 -1.07 9.05 -23.41
N ILE A 206 -1.78 9.29 -22.30
CA ILE A 206 -2.69 8.32 -21.68
C ILE A 206 -4.11 8.86 -21.43
N GLY A 207 -4.42 10.07 -21.87
CA GLY A 207 -5.72 10.73 -21.58
C GLY A 207 -6.96 10.01 -22.12
N GLY A 208 -6.79 9.11 -23.09
CA GLY A 208 -7.87 8.25 -23.61
C GLY A 208 -7.84 6.81 -23.08
N TRP A 209 -6.96 6.51 -22.12
CA TRP A 209 -6.77 5.17 -21.61
C TRP A 209 -7.80 4.79 -20.56
N SER A 210 -8.25 3.54 -20.62
CA SER A 210 -9.05 2.93 -19.55
C SER A 210 -8.18 2.60 -18.34
N ASP A 211 -8.81 2.45 -17.18
CA ASP A 211 -8.14 1.99 -15.95
C ASP A 211 -7.41 0.65 -16.15
N ALA A 212 -7.97 -0.24 -16.98
CA ALA A 212 -7.32 -1.50 -17.33
C ALA A 212 -6.00 -1.27 -18.09
N GLN A 213 -5.94 -0.34 -19.01
CA GLN A 213 -4.71 -0.04 -19.76
C GLN A 213 -3.64 0.59 -18.85
N ILE A 214 -4.03 1.52 -17.98
CA ILE A 214 -3.13 2.12 -16.98
C ILE A 214 -2.58 1.03 -16.05
N ARG A 215 -3.44 0.15 -15.54
CA ARG A 215 -3.05 -0.97 -14.67
C ARG A 215 -2.08 -1.92 -15.37
N ARG A 216 -2.37 -2.33 -16.62
CA ARG A 216 -1.49 -3.20 -17.42
C ARG A 216 -0.13 -2.57 -17.68
N MET A 217 -0.07 -1.27 -17.98
CA MET A 217 1.19 -0.55 -18.11
C MET A 217 2.01 -0.60 -16.81
N CYS A 218 1.37 -0.38 -15.68
CA CYS A 218 2.01 -0.44 -14.38
C CYS A 218 2.54 -1.85 -14.08
N ILE A 219 1.75 -2.89 -14.31
CA ILE A 219 2.15 -4.30 -14.12
C ILE A 219 3.39 -4.63 -14.97
N LEU A 220 3.37 -4.33 -16.26
CA LEU A 220 4.52 -4.62 -17.15
C LEU A 220 5.76 -3.81 -16.80
N SER A 221 5.62 -2.62 -16.20
CA SER A 221 6.74 -1.82 -15.73
C SER A 221 7.36 -2.33 -14.43
N GLY A 222 6.73 -3.30 -13.79
CA GLY A 222 7.10 -3.89 -12.51
C GLY A 222 6.31 -3.31 -11.34
N CYS A 223 5.75 -4.20 -10.54
CA CYS A 223 5.00 -3.90 -9.32
C CYS A 223 5.38 -4.88 -8.20
N ASP A 224 4.80 -4.73 -7.02
CA ASP A 224 5.07 -5.60 -5.87
C ASP A 224 4.66 -7.07 -6.10
N TYR A 225 3.80 -7.35 -7.09
CA TYR A 225 3.31 -8.70 -7.42
C TYR A 225 4.11 -9.39 -8.52
N VAL A 226 4.74 -8.62 -9.41
CA VAL A 226 5.56 -9.16 -10.50
C VAL A 226 6.68 -8.18 -10.87
N PRO A 227 7.94 -8.64 -10.97
CA PRO A 227 9.04 -7.80 -11.44
C PRO A 227 8.90 -7.52 -12.93
N SER A 228 9.42 -6.36 -13.38
CA SER A 228 9.48 -6.06 -14.82
C SER A 228 10.50 -6.95 -15.53
N VAL A 229 10.27 -7.19 -16.82
CA VAL A 229 11.30 -7.74 -17.71
C VAL A 229 12.46 -6.72 -17.81
N PRO A 230 13.74 -7.15 -17.74
CA PRO A 230 14.89 -6.24 -17.84
C PRO A 230 14.79 -5.28 -19.03
N GLY A 231 14.92 -3.99 -18.72
CA GLY A 231 14.81 -2.92 -19.72
C GLY A 231 13.37 -2.47 -20.04
N VAL A 232 12.35 -3.03 -19.41
CA VAL A 232 10.95 -2.58 -19.54
C VAL A 232 10.58 -1.72 -18.36
N GLY A 233 10.57 -0.41 -18.54
CA GLY A 233 9.98 0.55 -17.62
C GLY A 233 8.69 1.14 -18.23
N LEU A 234 8.09 2.14 -17.56
CA LEU A 234 6.79 2.72 -17.95
C LEU A 234 6.70 3.10 -19.43
N LYS A 235 7.70 3.75 -20.02
CA LYS A 235 7.67 4.15 -21.44
C LYS A 235 7.58 2.98 -22.41
N ARG A 236 8.31 1.88 -22.12
CA ARG A 236 8.22 0.66 -22.95
C ARG A 236 6.91 -0.09 -22.68
N ALA A 237 6.50 -0.20 -21.43
CA ALA A 237 5.23 -0.79 -21.04
C ALA A 237 4.06 -0.07 -21.72
N HIS A 238 4.05 1.27 -21.73
CA HIS A 238 3.09 2.09 -22.48
C HIS A 238 3.03 1.66 -23.96
N ARG A 239 4.18 1.58 -24.64
CA ARG A 239 4.24 1.20 -26.06
C ARG A 239 3.70 -0.20 -26.33
N TYR A 240 3.89 -1.16 -25.42
CA TYR A 240 3.35 -2.50 -25.56
C TYR A 240 1.84 -2.54 -25.34
N VAL A 241 1.36 -1.89 -24.29
CA VAL A 241 -0.08 -1.83 -23.97
C VAL A 241 -0.87 -1.09 -25.04
N SER A 242 -0.34 0.01 -25.60
CA SER A 242 -1.02 0.75 -26.68
C SER A 242 -1.18 -0.06 -27.99
N ARG A 243 -0.43 -1.17 -28.16
CA ARG A 243 -0.43 -2.03 -29.34
C ARG A 243 -1.02 -3.41 -29.09
N SER A 244 -1.60 -3.63 -27.93
CA SER A 244 -2.15 -4.92 -27.50
C SER A 244 -3.54 -4.75 -26.88
N CYS A 245 -4.36 -5.80 -26.94
CA CYS A 245 -5.68 -5.80 -26.33
C CYS A 245 -5.66 -6.30 -24.87
N ASP A 246 -4.63 -7.08 -24.50
CA ASP A 246 -4.48 -7.71 -23.18
C ASP A 246 -3.00 -7.90 -22.81
N LEU A 247 -2.75 -8.42 -21.60
CA LEU A 247 -1.39 -8.64 -21.10
C LEU A 247 -0.65 -9.73 -21.88
N ARG A 248 -1.33 -10.82 -22.31
CA ARG A 248 -0.68 -11.91 -23.08
C ARG A 248 -0.16 -11.41 -24.42
N SER A 249 -0.98 -10.65 -25.13
CA SER A 249 -0.57 -10.03 -26.41
C SER A 249 0.57 -9.03 -26.20
N ALA A 250 0.56 -8.25 -25.12
CA ALA A 250 1.65 -7.35 -24.79
C ALA A 250 2.97 -8.11 -24.52
N VAL A 251 2.91 -9.20 -23.74
CA VAL A 251 4.08 -10.06 -23.46
C VAL A 251 4.58 -10.75 -24.74
N GLN A 252 3.68 -11.17 -25.64
CA GLN A 252 4.07 -11.72 -26.93
C GLN A 252 4.82 -10.70 -27.81
N LEU A 253 4.38 -9.43 -27.79
CA LEU A 253 5.13 -8.35 -28.48
C LEU A 253 6.53 -8.16 -27.88
N MET A 254 6.67 -8.28 -26.56
CA MET A 254 7.97 -8.22 -25.89
C MET A 254 8.91 -9.35 -26.34
N ARG A 255 8.39 -10.59 -26.51
CA ARG A 255 9.13 -11.73 -27.05
C ARG A 255 9.53 -11.50 -28.51
N ASN A 256 8.64 -10.94 -29.33
CA ASN A 256 8.91 -10.61 -30.73
C ASN A 256 10.03 -9.55 -30.84
N ASP A 257 10.09 -8.61 -29.89
CA ASP A 257 11.17 -7.61 -29.76
C ASP A 257 12.45 -8.23 -29.14
N LYS A 258 12.53 -9.56 -28.98
CA LYS A 258 13.68 -10.32 -28.45
C LYS A 258 14.07 -9.93 -27.02
N LEU A 259 13.13 -9.50 -26.20
CA LEU A 259 13.37 -9.30 -24.79
C LEU A 259 13.48 -10.65 -24.07
N ALA A 260 14.31 -10.71 -23.03
CA ALA A 260 14.48 -11.90 -22.19
C ALA A 260 13.27 -12.05 -21.23
N VAL A 261 12.11 -12.42 -21.78
CA VAL A 261 10.90 -12.66 -21.00
C VAL A 261 11.03 -13.99 -20.25
N PRO A 262 10.94 -14.01 -18.92
CA PRO A 262 11.02 -15.24 -18.14
C PRO A 262 9.93 -16.25 -18.51
N GLU A 263 10.20 -17.53 -18.29
CA GLU A 263 9.16 -18.57 -18.35
C GLU A 263 8.09 -18.33 -17.29
N GLY A 264 6.82 -18.56 -17.60
CA GLY A 264 5.70 -18.32 -16.68
C GLY A 264 5.36 -16.85 -16.45
N TYR A 265 5.99 -15.92 -17.18
CA TYR A 265 5.73 -14.49 -17.00
C TYR A 265 4.30 -14.10 -17.37
N ASP A 266 3.68 -14.75 -18.34
CA ASP A 266 2.30 -14.52 -18.76
C ASP A 266 1.33 -14.76 -17.60
N GLU A 267 1.49 -15.88 -16.90
CA GLU A 267 0.68 -16.24 -15.73
C GLU A 267 0.91 -15.28 -14.58
N ASN A 268 2.15 -14.85 -14.38
CA ASN A 268 2.48 -13.91 -13.29
C ASN A 268 1.88 -12.52 -13.51
N VAL A 269 1.87 -11.98 -14.74
CA VAL A 269 1.24 -10.67 -15.02
C VAL A 269 -0.27 -10.76 -14.95
N GLU A 270 -0.88 -11.87 -15.34
CA GLU A 270 -2.32 -12.10 -15.17
C GLU A 270 -2.71 -12.20 -13.69
N ARG A 271 -1.94 -12.94 -12.89
CA ARG A 271 -2.12 -12.99 -11.43
C ARG A 271 -2.03 -11.61 -10.80
N ALA A 272 -1.07 -10.78 -11.24
CA ALA A 272 -0.95 -9.40 -10.78
C ALA A 272 -2.19 -8.56 -11.16
N GLU A 273 -2.72 -8.70 -12.39
CA GLU A 273 -3.95 -8.00 -12.80
C GLU A 273 -5.15 -8.43 -11.95
N LEU A 274 -5.31 -9.72 -11.73
CA LEU A 274 -6.38 -10.28 -10.89
C LEU A 274 -6.24 -9.81 -9.43
N THR A 275 -5.01 -9.70 -8.91
CA THR A 275 -4.75 -9.19 -7.56
C THR A 275 -5.21 -7.73 -7.44
N PHE A 276 -4.84 -6.85 -8.37
CA PHE A 276 -5.31 -5.46 -8.35
C PHE A 276 -6.83 -5.33 -8.50
N ARG A 277 -7.49 -6.26 -9.18
CA ARG A 277 -8.93 -6.22 -9.39
C ARG A 277 -9.72 -6.81 -8.22
N TYR A 278 -9.26 -7.93 -7.68
CA TYR A 278 -10.08 -8.79 -6.83
C TYR A 278 -9.47 -9.09 -5.46
N GLN A 279 -8.40 -8.40 -5.07
CA GLN A 279 -7.86 -8.57 -3.71
C GLN A 279 -8.98 -8.47 -2.67
N ARG A 280 -8.94 -9.35 -1.67
CA ARG A 280 -9.93 -9.34 -0.59
C ARG A 280 -9.71 -8.15 0.33
N VAL A 281 -10.81 -7.49 0.67
CA VAL A 281 -10.90 -6.34 1.56
C VAL A 281 -12.00 -6.58 2.60
N TYR A 282 -12.07 -5.74 3.61
CA TYR A 282 -13.14 -5.78 4.61
C TYR A 282 -14.20 -4.72 4.31
N ASP A 283 -15.46 -5.16 4.23
CA ASP A 283 -16.59 -4.23 4.16
C ASP A 283 -17.11 -3.92 5.57
N PRO A 284 -17.01 -2.66 6.03
CA PRO A 284 -17.46 -2.29 7.37
C PRO A 284 -18.99 -2.31 7.54
N ARG A 285 -19.77 -2.32 6.45
CA ARG A 285 -21.24 -2.36 6.49
C ARG A 285 -21.74 -3.78 6.75
N SER A 286 -21.28 -4.74 5.96
CA SER A 286 -21.62 -6.15 6.11
C SER A 286 -20.82 -6.86 7.20
N ARG A 287 -19.71 -6.25 7.65
CA ARG A 287 -18.70 -6.82 8.58
C ARG A 287 -18.10 -8.13 8.06
N ALA A 288 -17.91 -8.23 6.77
CA ALA A 288 -17.43 -9.44 6.09
C ALA A 288 -16.36 -9.09 5.07
N LEU A 289 -15.71 -10.12 4.50
CA LEU A 289 -14.84 -9.93 3.36
C LEU A 289 -15.65 -9.53 2.12
N ALA A 290 -15.05 -8.65 1.34
CA ALA A 290 -15.49 -8.26 0.01
C ALA A 290 -14.28 -8.28 -0.94
N PHE A 291 -14.46 -7.85 -2.19
CA PHE A 291 -13.40 -7.68 -3.18
C PHE A 291 -13.24 -6.19 -3.51
N VAL A 292 -12.05 -5.76 -3.86
CA VAL A 292 -11.79 -4.36 -4.30
C VAL A 292 -12.78 -3.96 -5.38
N THR A 293 -12.93 -4.81 -6.39
CA THR A 293 -13.96 -4.70 -7.42
C THR A 293 -14.86 -5.94 -7.34
N PRO A 294 -16.18 -5.82 -7.47
CA PRO A 294 -17.06 -7.00 -7.55
C PRO A 294 -16.60 -7.98 -8.63
N LEU A 295 -16.71 -9.28 -8.34
CA LEU A 295 -16.42 -10.31 -9.33
C LEU A 295 -17.38 -10.17 -10.51
N ASP A 296 -16.83 -10.18 -11.71
CA ASP A 296 -17.59 -10.20 -12.96
C ASP A 296 -17.51 -11.55 -13.65
N GLU A 297 -18.24 -11.72 -14.75
CA GLU A 297 -18.29 -12.99 -15.53
C GLU A 297 -16.92 -13.42 -16.09
N SER A 298 -15.95 -12.50 -16.18
CA SER A 298 -14.58 -12.79 -16.63
C SER A 298 -13.67 -13.29 -15.52
N ALA A 299 -14.10 -13.23 -14.26
CA ALA A 299 -13.30 -13.66 -13.13
C ALA A 299 -13.13 -15.19 -13.13
N PRO A 300 -11.91 -15.70 -12.96
CA PRO A 300 -11.70 -17.13 -12.74
C PRO A 300 -12.42 -17.62 -11.48
N PRO A 301 -12.66 -18.94 -11.35
CA PRO A 301 -13.16 -19.50 -10.10
C PRO A 301 -12.31 -19.11 -8.91
N LEU A 302 -12.92 -18.81 -7.75
CA LEU A 302 -12.19 -18.38 -6.54
C LEU A 302 -11.14 -19.39 -6.09
N ALA A 303 -11.38 -20.69 -6.32
CA ALA A 303 -10.42 -21.75 -6.03
C ALA A 303 -9.10 -21.60 -6.81
N ASP A 304 -9.13 -20.95 -7.97
CA ASP A 304 -7.96 -20.71 -8.82
C ASP A 304 -7.26 -19.39 -8.48
N MET A 305 -7.80 -18.61 -7.54
CA MET A 305 -7.27 -17.31 -7.13
C MET A 305 -6.84 -17.24 -5.64
N PRO A 306 -6.11 -18.23 -5.09
CA PRO A 306 -5.68 -18.16 -3.68
C PRO A 306 -4.71 -16.99 -3.41
N PHE A 307 -4.11 -16.44 -4.45
CA PHE A 307 -3.14 -15.34 -4.39
C PHE A 307 -3.77 -13.97 -4.08
N ILE A 308 -5.10 -13.79 -4.24
CA ILE A 308 -5.80 -12.54 -3.88
C ILE A 308 -6.13 -12.43 -2.39
N GLY A 309 -5.73 -13.42 -1.60
CA GLY A 309 -6.01 -13.54 -0.18
C GLY A 309 -6.89 -14.74 0.16
N VAL A 310 -6.66 -15.33 1.33
CA VAL A 310 -7.43 -16.46 1.85
C VAL A 310 -8.84 -16.00 2.22
N ASP A 311 -9.81 -16.89 2.09
CA ASP A 311 -11.17 -16.64 2.55
C ASP A 311 -11.23 -16.81 4.08
N LEU A 312 -11.37 -15.71 4.79
CA LEU A 312 -11.47 -15.71 6.24
C LEU A 312 -12.93 -15.80 6.65
N GLU A 313 -13.22 -16.58 7.67
CA GLU A 313 -14.54 -16.55 8.30
C GLU A 313 -14.90 -15.12 8.74
N GLN A 314 -16.17 -14.76 8.62
CA GLN A 314 -16.67 -13.42 8.96
C GLN A 314 -16.22 -12.95 10.35
N ARG A 315 -16.25 -13.83 11.34
CA ARG A 315 -15.81 -13.53 12.71
C ARG A 315 -14.32 -13.17 12.77
N VAL A 316 -13.47 -13.88 12.01
CA VAL A 316 -12.04 -13.64 11.96
C VAL A 316 -11.77 -12.32 11.24
N ALA A 317 -12.37 -12.11 10.07
CA ALA A 317 -12.23 -10.87 9.31
C ALA A 317 -12.65 -9.64 10.14
N HIS A 318 -13.76 -9.73 10.88
CA HIS A 318 -14.21 -8.66 11.76
C HIS A 318 -13.27 -8.45 12.96
N GLY A 319 -12.81 -9.54 13.61
CA GLY A 319 -11.85 -9.45 14.72
C GLY A 319 -10.53 -8.80 14.33
N ILE A 320 -10.06 -9.06 13.11
CA ILE A 320 -8.89 -8.35 12.53
C ILE A 320 -9.24 -6.87 12.35
N ALA A 321 -10.34 -6.56 11.67
CA ALA A 321 -10.71 -5.19 11.31
C ALA A 321 -10.86 -4.26 12.52
N VAL A 322 -11.29 -4.79 13.67
CA VAL A 322 -11.40 -4.04 14.93
C VAL A 322 -10.18 -4.19 15.85
N ALA A 323 -9.09 -4.80 15.34
CA ALA A 323 -7.84 -5.03 16.04
C ALA A 323 -8.02 -5.82 17.38
N GLU A 324 -8.93 -6.77 17.40
CA GLU A 324 -9.06 -7.77 18.49
C GLU A 324 -8.15 -8.97 18.22
N LEU A 325 -8.01 -9.35 16.94
CA LEU A 325 -7.15 -10.44 16.49
C LEU A 325 -5.92 -9.90 15.75
N ASP A 326 -4.80 -10.55 15.97
CA ASP A 326 -3.60 -10.34 15.17
C ASP A 326 -3.83 -10.83 13.73
N PRO A 327 -3.53 -10.01 12.70
CA PRO A 327 -3.85 -10.35 11.33
C PRO A 327 -2.97 -11.46 10.72
N VAL A 328 -1.89 -11.86 11.42
CA VAL A 328 -0.96 -12.90 10.96
C VAL A 328 -1.27 -14.24 11.60
N SER A 329 -1.43 -14.25 12.93
CA SER A 329 -1.67 -15.48 13.70
C SER A 329 -3.15 -15.80 13.91
N TYR A 330 -4.03 -14.82 13.68
CA TYR A 330 -5.48 -14.87 13.97
C TYR A 330 -5.81 -15.10 15.46
N LEU A 331 -4.82 -14.93 16.34
CA LEU A 331 -5.00 -15.04 17.78
C LEU A 331 -5.30 -13.67 18.40
N PRO A 332 -6.00 -13.63 19.54
CA PRO A 332 -6.14 -12.40 20.31
C PRO A 332 -4.78 -11.82 20.69
N PHE A 333 -4.59 -10.50 20.55
CA PHE A 333 -3.32 -9.83 20.89
C PHE A 333 -2.87 -10.09 22.34
N ALA A 334 -3.78 -10.33 23.27
CA ALA A 334 -3.46 -10.68 24.65
C ALA A 334 -2.74 -12.04 24.82
N GLN A 335 -2.77 -12.92 23.80
CA GLN A 335 -2.15 -14.23 23.80
C GLN A 335 -0.81 -14.24 23.05
N ILE A 336 -0.41 -13.11 22.42
CA ILE A 336 0.88 -13.01 21.73
C ILE A 336 1.95 -12.74 22.80
N VAL A 337 2.77 -13.75 23.05
CA VAL A 337 3.95 -13.60 23.91
C VAL A 337 5.01 -12.84 23.12
N VAL A 338 5.44 -11.68 23.64
CA VAL A 338 6.48 -10.80 23.07
C VAL A 338 7.87 -11.30 23.47
#